data_88617ec65b2aeccb1f47803cce4d4e27
#
_entry.id   88617ec65b2aeccb1f47803cce4d4e27
#
_cell.length_a   1.000
_cell.length_b   1.000
_cell.length_c   1.000
_cell.angle_alpha   90.00
_cell.angle_beta   90.00
_cell.angle_gamma   90.00
#
_symmetry.space_group_name_H-M   'P 1'
#
loop_
_entity.id
_entity.type
_entity.pdbx_description
1 polymer ?
#
loop_
_entity_poly.entity_id
_entity_poly.type
_entity_poly.pdbx_seq_one_letter_code
_entity_poly.pdbx_strand_id
1 'polypeptide(L)'
;MEVHDWLSNLDMPANYKAFQIIEVKFKGSRKEFFVNNDDIYLEIGELVAVEGATGGYDIGHVSLTGELVRTQLKRRKTHIDQVTRKVYRKATEADVEKWKQAKGLEWETMHKARTLALDLKLSMKISDVDYQGDRTKATFFYTAEGRVDFRELIKKMAEAFRIRIEMRQIGMRQEAGRLGGIG
;
A
#
# COMPACT_ATOMS: atom_id res chain seq x y z
N MET A 1 -30.22 6.33 5.08
CA MET A 1 -29.18 5.72 5.90
C MET A 1 -29.70 4.62 6.80
N GLU A 2 -30.69 4.93 7.55
CA GLU A 2 -31.30 3.92 8.44
C GLU A 2 -31.87 2.74 7.67
N VAL A 3 -32.46 2.99 6.51
CA VAL A 3 -32.98 1.93 5.65
C VAL A 3 -31.84 0.99 5.22
N HIS A 4 -30.70 1.55 4.90
CA HIS A 4 -29.55 0.77 4.51
C HIS A 4 -29.05 -0.10 5.67
N ASP A 5 -28.92 0.47 6.85
CA ASP A 5 -28.50 -0.26 8.04
C ASP A 5 -29.51 -1.36 8.42
N TRP A 6 -30.79 -1.04 8.29
CA TRP A 6 -31.84 -2.00 8.55
C TRP A 6 -31.75 -3.18 7.61
N LEU A 7 -31.49 -2.95 6.33
CA LEU A 7 -31.34 -4.01 5.34
C LEU A 7 -30.11 -4.85 5.61
N SER A 8 -29.01 -4.26 6.07
CA SER A 8 -27.80 -5.01 6.38
C SER A 8 -27.94 -5.91 7.60
N ASN A 9 -28.92 -5.63 8.45
CA ASN A 9 -29.20 -6.48 9.62
C ASN A 9 -30.11 -7.65 9.30
N LEU A 10 -30.66 -7.72 8.11
CA LEU A 10 -31.43 -8.86 7.68
C LEU A 10 -30.51 -10.00 7.30
N ASP A 11 -31.09 -11.18 7.15
CA ASP A 11 -30.33 -12.34 6.75
C ASP A 11 -29.69 -12.17 5.39
N MET A 12 -28.37 -12.03 5.36
CA MET A 12 -27.60 -11.76 4.15
C MET A 12 -26.39 -12.68 4.06
N PRO A 13 -26.56 -13.98 4.12
CA PRO A 13 -25.40 -14.87 4.24
C PRO A 13 -24.46 -14.88 3.04
N ALA A 14 -24.99 -14.79 1.85
CA ALA A 14 -24.18 -14.96 0.64
C ALA A 14 -23.45 -13.69 0.22
N ASN A 15 -24.09 -12.53 0.38
CA ASN A 15 -23.55 -11.27 -0.13
C ASN A 15 -22.92 -10.40 0.95
N TYR A 16 -23.03 -10.81 2.19
CA TYR A 16 -22.57 -10.00 3.32
C TYR A 16 -21.07 -9.68 3.25
N LYS A 17 -20.26 -10.66 2.87
CA LYS A 17 -18.80 -10.48 2.76
C LYS A 17 -18.43 -9.37 1.78
N ALA A 18 -19.19 -9.20 0.70
CA ALA A 18 -18.90 -8.17 -0.27
C ALA A 18 -19.02 -6.76 0.31
N PHE A 19 -19.93 -6.58 1.26
CA PHE A 19 -20.11 -5.29 1.93
C PHE A 19 -19.06 -5.04 3.01
N GLN A 20 -18.40 -6.10 3.47
CA GLN A 20 -17.33 -5.99 4.46
C GLN A 20 -15.98 -5.71 3.84
N ILE A 21 -15.88 -5.75 2.52
CA ILE A 21 -14.62 -5.48 1.83
C ILE A 21 -14.58 -4.01 1.47
N ILE A 22 -13.44 -3.38 1.72
CA ILE A 22 -13.21 -2.00 1.34
C ILE A 22 -11.99 -1.92 0.43
N GLU A 23 -11.92 -0.86 -0.36
CA GLU A 23 -10.74 -0.55 -1.16
C GLU A 23 -10.00 0.58 -0.46
N VAL A 24 -8.69 0.43 -0.32
CA VAL A 24 -7.82 1.42 0.30
C VAL A 24 -6.79 1.87 -0.72
N LYS A 25 -6.59 3.17 -0.81
CA LYS A 25 -5.63 3.79 -1.71
C LYS A 25 -4.37 4.18 -0.95
N PHE A 26 -3.25 3.83 -1.53
CA PHE A 26 -1.92 4.17 -1.01
C PHE A 26 -1.19 5.09 -1.97
N LYS A 27 0.08 5.32 -1.72
CA LYS A 27 0.93 6.14 -2.57
C LYS A 27 1.01 5.57 -3.99
N GLY A 28 1.13 6.45 -4.97
CA GLY A 28 1.36 6.05 -6.36
C GLY A 28 0.20 5.35 -7.01
N SER A 29 -1.01 5.68 -6.60
CA SER A 29 -2.25 5.09 -7.12
C SER A 29 -2.40 3.59 -6.84
N ARG A 30 -1.57 3.04 -5.96
CA ARG A 30 -1.73 1.65 -5.53
C ARG A 30 -3.02 1.53 -4.72
N LYS A 31 -3.85 0.57 -5.08
CA LYS A 31 -5.12 0.30 -4.41
C LYS A 31 -5.21 -1.17 -4.10
N GLU A 32 -5.65 -1.51 -2.90
CA GLU A 32 -5.78 -2.88 -2.47
C GLU A 32 -7.06 -3.06 -1.67
N PHE A 33 -7.50 -4.30 -1.55
CA PHE A 33 -8.74 -4.65 -0.87
C PHE A 33 -8.46 -5.25 0.50
N PHE A 34 -9.32 -4.92 1.47
CA PHE A 34 -9.20 -5.41 2.84
C PHE A 34 -10.57 -5.78 3.40
N VAL A 35 -10.57 -6.74 4.31
CA VAL A 35 -11.79 -7.20 4.96
C VAL A 35 -12.01 -6.37 6.24
N ASN A 36 -13.18 -5.77 6.34
CA ASN A 36 -13.59 -5.02 7.52
C ASN A 36 -14.45 -5.93 8.43
N ASN A 37 -13.80 -6.90 9.07
CA ASN A 37 -14.51 -7.90 9.90
C ASN A 37 -15.20 -7.32 11.11
N ASP A 38 -14.68 -6.22 11.64
CA ASP A 38 -15.19 -5.62 12.87
C ASP A 38 -16.30 -4.60 12.59
N ASP A 39 -16.77 -4.51 11.35
CA ASP A 39 -17.81 -3.56 10.93
C ASP A 39 -17.53 -2.13 11.39
N ILE A 40 -16.29 -1.71 11.28
CA ILE A 40 -15.89 -0.34 11.62
C ILE A 40 -16.56 0.59 10.62
N TYR A 41 -17.23 1.63 11.12
CA TYR A 41 -17.82 2.62 10.23
C TYR A 41 -16.72 3.44 9.56
N LEU A 42 -16.65 3.38 8.24
CA LEU A 42 -15.60 4.04 7.47
C LEU A 42 -16.21 4.85 6.34
N GLU A 43 -15.73 6.09 6.21
CA GLU A 43 -16.12 6.97 5.11
C GLU A 43 -14.98 7.07 4.12
N ILE A 44 -15.33 7.34 2.86
CA ILE A 44 -14.33 7.55 1.81
C ILE A 44 -13.45 8.74 2.20
N GLY A 45 -12.15 8.58 2.09
CA GLY A 45 -11.16 9.58 2.45
C GLY A 45 -10.55 9.42 3.83
N GLU A 46 -11.16 8.61 4.70
CA GLU A 46 -10.61 8.38 6.03
C GLU A 46 -9.32 7.58 5.99
N LEU A 47 -8.42 7.88 6.92
CA LEU A 47 -7.20 7.10 7.11
C LEU A 47 -7.48 5.87 7.96
N VAL A 48 -6.99 4.73 7.50
CA VAL A 48 -7.16 3.45 8.21
C VAL A 48 -5.83 2.74 8.32
N ALA A 49 -5.69 1.97 9.40
CA ALA A 49 -4.56 1.06 9.57
C ALA A 49 -5.02 -0.32 9.13
N VAL A 50 -4.26 -0.92 8.22
CA VAL A 50 -4.59 -2.20 7.62
C VAL A 50 -3.42 -3.16 7.77
N GLU A 51 -3.71 -4.44 7.63
CA GLU A 51 -2.68 -5.47 7.70
C GLU A 51 -1.66 -5.30 6.56
N GLY A 52 -0.38 -5.25 6.91
CA GLY A 52 0.70 -5.17 5.93
C GLY A 52 0.86 -6.49 5.17
N ALA A 53 1.35 -6.41 3.94
CA ALA A 53 1.49 -7.58 3.08
C ALA A 53 2.42 -8.65 3.66
N THR A 54 3.42 -8.25 4.42
CA THR A 54 4.39 -9.15 5.02
C THR A 54 4.49 -8.97 6.53
N GLY A 55 3.40 -8.52 7.15
CA GLY A 55 3.33 -8.25 8.58
C GLY A 55 3.29 -6.77 8.89
N GLY A 56 3.10 -6.44 10.16
CA GLY A 56 2.95 -5.06 10.59
C GLY A 56 1.66 -4.43 10.06
N TYR A 57 1.63 -3.11 9.98
CA TYR A 57 0.46 -2.42 9.45
C TYR A 57 0.86 -1.33 8.47
N ASP A 58 -0.04 -1.03 7.56
CA ASP A 58 0.11 0.05 6.61
C ASP A 58 -1.03 1.06 6.81
N ILE A 59 -0.83 2.27 6.33
CA ILE A 59 -1.82 3.34 6.43
C ILE A 59 -2.20 3.80 5.03
N GLY A 60 -3.49 3.90 4.80
CA GLY A 60 -4.00 4.40 3.53
C GLY A 60 -5.35 5.06 3.71
N HIS A 61 -5.87 5.63 2.61
CA HIS A 61 -7.17 6.28 2.59
C HIS A 61 -8.21 5.32 2.04
N VAL A 62 -9.38 5.27 2.68
CA VAL A 62 -10.52 4.51 2.15
C VAL A 62 -10.91 5.15 0.82
N SER A 63 -10.90 4.37 -0.25
CA SER A 63 -11.27 4.87 -1.58
C SER A 63 -12.65 4.41 -2.03
N LEU A 64 -13.07 3.20 -1.64
CA LEU A 64 -14.40 2.69 -1.95
C LEU A 64 -14.93 1.84 -0.80
N THR A 65 -16.25 1.89 -0.62
CA THR A 65 -16.97 1.04 0.33
C THR A 65 -18.26 0.54 -0.34
N GLY A 66 -18.88 -0.47 0.23
CA GLY A 66 -20.19 -0.96 -0.19
C GLY A 66 -20.22 -1.56 -1.59
N GLU A 67 -21.30 -1.32 -2.31
CA GLU A 67 -21.52 -1.93 -3.63
C GLU A 67 -20.47 -1.57 -4.68
N LEU A 68 -19.89 -0.38 -4.56
CA LEU A 68 -18.85 0.05 -5.50
C LEU A 68 -17.63 -0.87 -5.44
N VAL A 69 -17.35 -1.44 -4.28
CA VAL A 69 -16.24 -2.39 -4.12
C VAL A 69 -16.48 -3.64 -4.95
N ARG A 70 -17.72 -4.12 -4.99
CA ARG A 70 -18.07 -5.30 -5.77
C ARG A 70 -17.77 -5.09 -7.26
N THR A 71 -18.14 -3.93 -7.77
CA THR A 71 -17.84 -3.57 -9.17
C THR A 71 -16.34 -3.51 -9.42
N GLN A 72 -15.60 -2.92 -8.49
CA GLN A 72 -14.16 -2.79 -8.62
C GLN A 72 -13.46 -4.15 -8.54
N LEU A 73 -13.94 -5.06 -7.69
CA LEU A 73 -13.40 -6.42 -7.62
C LEU A 73 -13.54 -7.13 -8.96
N LYS A 74 -14.70 -7.00 -9.60
CA LYS A 74 -14.93 -7.57 -10.94
C LYS A 74 -13.99 -6.97 -11.96
N ARG A 75 -13.84 -5.66 -11.94
CA ARG A 75 -12.96 -4.93 -12.87
C ARG A 75 -11.51 -5.40 -12.74
N ARG A 76 -11.07 -5.68 -11.52
CA ARG A 76 -9.70 -6.14 -11.24
C ARG A 76 -9.57 -7.66 -11.28
N LYS A 77 -10.64 -8.36 -11.63
CA LYS A 77 -10.66 -9.82 -11.69
C LYS A 77 -10.22 -10.47 -10.38
N THR A 78 -10.62 -9.87 -9.27
CA THR A 78 -10.31 -10.35 -7.93
C THR A 78 -11.55 -10.99 -7.33
N HIS A 79 -11.43 -12.22 -6.87
CA HIS A 79 -12.51 -12.91 -6.20
C HIS A 79 -12.57 -12.50 -4.72
N ILE A 80 -13.77 -12.46 -4.15
CA ILE A 80 -13.97 -12.08 -2.75
C ILE A 80 -13.10 -12.93 -1.81
N ASP A 81 -12.99 -14.22 -2.10
CA ASP A 81 -12.23 -15.15 -1.26
C ASP A 81 -10.72 -14.89 -1.28
N GLN A 82 -10.24 -14.13 -2.26
CA GLN A 82 -8.82 -13.75 -2.34
C GLN A 82 -8.47 -12.60 -1.42
N VAL A 83 -9.48 -11.91 -0.89
CA VAL A 83 -9.25 -10.78 0.02
C VAL A 83 -9.19 -11.32 1.44
N THR A 84 -7.98 -11.42 1.96
CA THR A 84 -7.71 -12.03 3.27
C THR A 84 -7.15 -11.06 4.29
N ARG A 85 -6.51 -9.98 3.85
CA ARG A 85 -5.94 -8.99 4.76
C ARG A 85 -7.02 -8.12 5.36
N LYS A 86 -6.84 -7.75 6.62
CA LYS A 86 -7.87 -7.10 7.43
C LYS A 86 -7.62 -5.62 7.64
N VAL A 87 -8.71 -4.91 7.87
CA VAL A 87 -8.65 -3.55 8.43
C VAL A 87 -8.51 -3.73 9.95
N TYR A 88 -7.48 -3.11 10.53
CA TYR A 88 -7.28 -3.19 11.97
C TYR A 88 -8.11 -2.17 12.73
N ARG A 89 -8.09 -0.91 12.25
CA ARG A 89 -8.75 0.18 12.96
C ARG A 89 -8.73 1.46 12.11
N LYS A 90 -9.50 2.44 12.51
CA LYS A 90 -9.28 3.80 12.01
C LYS A 90 -7.92 4.24 12.50
N ALA A 91 -7.17 4.96 11.68
CA ALA A 91 -5.85 5.40 12.08
C ALA A 91 -5.93 6.31 13.31
N THR A 92 -5.15 6.00 14.35
CA THR A 92 -5.05 6.84 15.54
C THR A 92 -4.09 7.99 15.27
N GLU A 93 -4.04 8.96 16.19
CA GLU A 93 -3.07 10.06 16.06
C GLU A 93 -1.64 9.54 16.01
N ALA A 94 -1.33 8.52 16.80
CA ALA A 94 -0.02 7.90 16.78
C ALA A 94 0.28 7.22 15.45
N ASP A 95 -0.70 6.55 14.87
CA ASP A 95 -0.58 5.92 13.56
C ASP A 95 -0.29 6.96 12.48
N VAL A 96 -1.06 8.05 12.48
CA VAL A 96 -0.92 9.13 11.50
C VAL A 96 0.44 9.81 11.62
N GLU A 97 0.90 10.06 12.85
CA GLU A 97 2.20 10.66 13.08
C GLU A 97 3.33 9.81 12.53
N LYS A 98 3.29 8.51 12.80
CA LYS A 98 4.29 7.57 12.31
C LYS A 98 4.28 7.50 10.78
N TRP A 99 3.10 7.51 10.20
CA TRP A 99 2.92 7.50 8.75
C TRP A 99 3.49 8.77 8.10
N LYS A 100 3.25 9.93 8.71
CA LYS A 100 3.82 11.20 8.23
C LYS A 100 5.33 11.19 8.31
N GLN A 101 5.89 10.66 9.37
CA GLN A 101 7.34 10.52 9.53
C GLN A 101 7.91 9.63 8.44
N ALA A 102 7.25 8.51 8.15
CA ALA A 102 7.68 7.60 7.10
C ALA A 102 7.69 8.30 5.75
N LYS A 103 6.62 9.02 5.43
CA LYS A 103 6.53 9.77 4.16
C LYS A 103 7.60 10.84 4.05
N GLY A 104 7.90 11.50 5.16
CA GLY A 104 8.95 12.52 5.20
C GLY A 104 10.34 11.97 4.94
N LEU A 105 10.55 10.68 5.20
CA LEU A 105 11.83 10.02 4.97
C LEU A 105 12.01 9.51 3.55
N GLU A 106 10.95 9.40 2.78
CA GLU A 106 11.00 8.74 1.46
C GLU A 106 11.98 9.40 0.49
N TRP A 107 11.96 10.70 0.44
CA TRP A 107 12.83 11.43 -0.49
C TRP A 107 14.31 11.23 -0.15
N GLU A 108 14.66 11.40 1.11
CA GLU A 108 16.02 11.23 1.61
C GLU A 108 16.51 9.80 1.41
N THR A 109 15.65 8.83 1.74
CA THR A 109 15.94 7.41 1.55
C THR A 109 16.20 7.09 0.09
N MET A 110 15.40 7.65 -0.82
CA MET A 110 15.58 7.46 -2.26
C MET A 110 16.94 7.95 -2.71
N HIS A 111 17.35 9.16 -2.29
CA HIS A 111 18.64 9.72 -2.67
C HIS A 111 19.80 8.87 -2.15
N LYS A 112 19.71 8.43 -0.90
CA LYS A 112 20.73 7.59 -0.33
C LYS A 112 20.83 6.24 -1.04
N ALA A 113 19.69 5.66 -1.39
CA ALA A 113 19.66 4.41 -2.14
C ALA A 113 20.27 4.58 -3.54
N ARG A 114 20.00 5.70 -4.20
CA ARG A 114 20.61 6.03 -5.50
C ARG A 114 22.12 6.11 -5.40
N THR A 115 22.63 6.74 -4.37
CA THR A 115 24.07 6.85 -4.13
C THR A 115 24.69 5.47 -3.94
N LEU A 116 24.06 4.61 -3.15
CA LEU A 116 24.54 3.25 -2.94
C LEU A 116 24.56 2.44 -4.24
N ALA A 117 23.53 2.58 -5.07
CA ALA A 117 23.46 1.90 -6.37
C ALA A 117 24.56 2.39 -7.32
N LEU A 118 24.85 3.69 -7.31
CA LEU A 118 25.93 4.25 -8.10
C LEU A 118 27.29 3.75 -7.63
N ASP A 119 27.50 3.68 -6.32
CA ASP A 119 28.74 3.18 -5.75
C ASP A 119 29.02 1.72 -6.13
N LEU A 120 27.96 0.94 -6.27
CA LEU A 120 28.05 -0.45 -6.70
C LEU A 120 28.06 -0.60 -8.22
N LYS A 121 27.99 0.50 -8.95
CA LYS A 121 28.01 0.54 -10.42
C LYS A 121 26.91 -0.31 -11.05
N LEU A 122 25.73 -0.27 -10.47
CA LEU A 122 24.58 -1.01 -10.98
C LEU A 122 23.89 -0.24 -12.09
N SER A 123 23.52 -0.94 -13.16
CA SER A 123 22.83 -0.35 -14.32
C SER A 123 21.34 -0.28 -14.06
N MET A 124 20.95 0.52 -13.09
CA MET A 124 19.57 0.71 -12.69
C MET A 124 19.37 2.10 -12.11
N LYS A 125 18.11 2.50 -12.06
CA LYS A 125 17.73 3.78 -11.46
C LYS A 125 16.61 3.55 -10.44
N ILE A 126 16.83 3.98 -9.21
CA ILE A 126 15.79 3.99 -8.18
C ILE A 126 14.86 5.16 -8.50
N SER A 127 13.59 4.87 -8.74
CA SER A 127 12.60 5.86 -9.19
C SER A 127 11.71 6.37 -8.08
N ASP A 128 11.43 5.53 -7.08
CA ASP A 128 10.54 5.89 -6.00
C ASP A 128 10.77 4.97 -4.80
N VAL A 129 10.34 5.42 -3.64
CA VAL A 129 10.39 4.65 -2.40
C VAL A 129 9.04 4.79 -1.71
N ASP A 130 8.50 3.68 -1.26
CA ASP A 130 7.22 3.64 -0.56
C ASP A 130 7.40 2.92 0.78
N TYR A 131 7.40 3.69 1.87
CA TYR A 131 7.46 3.12 3.22
C TYR A 131 6.10 2.58 3.62
N GLN A 132 6.11 1.38 4.22
CA GLN A 132 4.94 0.91 4.93
C GLN A 132 4.65 1.87 6.08
N GLY A 133 3.37 2.08 6.38
CA GLY A 133 2.97 3.11 7.36
C GLY A 133 3.58 2.98 8.73
N ASP A 134 3.97 1.77 9.14
CA ASP A 134 4.61 1.52 10.43
C ASP A 134 6.15 1.64 10.38
N ARG A 135 6.71 2.01 9.23
CA ARG A 135 8.15 2.22 9.00
C ARG A 135 9.00 0.96 9.12
N THR A 136 8.42 -0.22 9.08
CA THR A 136 9.17 -1.47 9.21
C THR A 136 9.68 -2.02 7.90
N LYS A 137 9.15 -1.52 6.78
CA LYS A 137 9.46 -2.02 5.44
C LYS A 137 9.39 -0.86 4.45
N ALA A 138 10.21 -0.92 3.42
CA ALA A 138 10.11 0.00 2.29
C ALA A 138 10.24 -0.77 0.98
N THR A 139 9.43 -0.37 0.02
CA THR A 139 9.49 -0.91 -1.34
C THR A 139 10.22 0.11 -2.21
N PHE A 140 11.27 -0.32 -2.87
CA PHE A 140 12.07 0.51 -3.76
C PHE A 140 11.72 0.17 -5.19
N PHE A 141 11.16 1.12 -5.91
CA PHE A 141 10.79 0.95 -7.31
C PHE A 141 11.96 1.39 -8.19
N TYR A 142 12.32 0.56 -9.14
CA TYR A 142 13.46 0.85 -10.00
C TYR A 142 13.16 0.52 -11.47
N THR A 143 13.89 1.18 -12.35
CA THR A 143 13.90 0.86 -13.77
C THR A 143 15.29 0.34 -14.15
N ALA A 144 15.33 -0.59 -15.10
CA ALA A 144 16.57 -1.13 -15.63
C ALA A 144 16.31 -1.71 -17.01
N GLU A 145 17.31 -1.65 -17.89
CA GLU A 145 17.19 -2.21 -19.23
C GLU A 145 17.42 -3.71 -19.27
N GLY A 146 18.12 -4.25 -18.29
CA GLY A 146 18.43 -5.66 -18.24
C GLY A 146 18.37 -6.18 -16.82
N ARG A 147 18.91 -7.38 -16.65
CA ARG A 147 18.99 -8.01 -15.34
C ARG A 147 20.02 -7.29 -14.48
N VAL A 148 19.64 -7.05 -13.24
CA VAL A 148 20.54 -6.42 -12.26
C VAL A 148 20.67 -7.31 -11.05
N ASP A 149 21.90 -7.57 -10.63
CA ASP A 149 22.13 -8.29 -9.37
C ASP A 149 22.26 -7.25 -8.26
N PHE A 150 21.19 -7.11 -7.48
CA PHE A 150 21.13 -6.11 -6.42
C PHE A 150 21.26 -6.70 -5.01
N ARG A 151 21.79 -7.92 -4.87
CA ARG A 151 21.96 -8.56 -3.56
C ARG A 151 22.80 -7.72 -2.62
N GLU A 152 23.93 -7.20 -3.12
CA GLU A 152 24.81 -6.35 -2.33
C GLU A 152 24.13 -5.01 -1.99
N LEU A 153 23.38 -4.47 -2.94
CA LEU A 153 22.63 -3.23 -2.71
C LEU A 153 21.60 -3.41 -1.59
N ILE A 154 20.83 -4.50 -1.62
CA ILE A 154 19.85 -4.80 -0.59
C ILE A 154 20.51 -4.89 0.78
N LYS A 155 21.64 -5.58 0.84
CA LYS A 155 22.38 -5.73 2.09
C LYS A 155 22.81 -4.37 2.66
N LYS A 156 23.37 -3.52 1.81
CA LYS A 156 23.82 -2.19 2.22
C LYS A 156 22.65 -1.32 2.63
N MET A 157 21.54 -1.39 1.91
CA MET A 157 20.35 -0.63 2.27
C MET A 157 19.74 -1.10 3.59
N ALA A 158 19.70 -2.42 3.81
CA ALA A 158 19.19 -2.97 5.06
C ALA A 158 20.04 -2.50 6.24
N GLU A 159 21.34 -2.45 6.09
CA GLU A 159 22.25 -1.95 7.12
C GLU A 159 22.07 -0.45 7.36
N ALA A 160 21.92 0.32 6.29
CA ALA A 160 21.79 1.78 6.38
C ALA A 160 20.45 2.23 6.95
N PHE A 161 19.37 1.58 6.54
CA PHE A 161 18.02 2.01 6.89
C PHE A 161 17.39 1.20 8.03
N ARG A 162 17.93 0.02 8.30
CA ARG A 162 17.44 -0.89 9.36
C ARG A 162 15.97 -1.24 9.23
N ILE A 163 15.55 -1.51 8.00
CA ILE A 163 14.18 -1.90 7.66
C ILE A 163 14.24 -3.06 6.67
N ARG A 164 13.11 -3.69 6.45
CA ARG A 164 12.99 -4.69 5.39
C ARG A 164 12.99 -3.98 4.05
N ILE A 165 13.72 -4.54 3.11
CA ILE A 165 13.87 -3.98 1.77
C ILE A 165 13.17 -4.87 0.77
N GLU A 166 12.28 -4.28 -0.01
CA GLU A 166 11.66 -4.96 -1.15
C GLU A 166 12.03 -4.19 -2.40
N MET A 167 12.48 -4.90 -3.43
CA MET A 167 12.81 -4.30 -4.72
C MET A 167 11.74 -4.68 -5.73
N ARG A 168 11.24 -3.69 -6.46
CA ARG A 168 10.22 -3.93 -7.48
C ARG A 168 10.58 -3.18 -8.76
N GLN A 169 10.72 -3.93 -9.83
CA GLN A 169 11.00 -3.33 -11.14
C GLN A 169 9.73 -2.78 -11.75
N ILE A 170 9.82 -1.58 -12.32
CA ILE A 170 8.73 -0.97 -13.06
C ILE A 170 9.23 -0.59 -14.45
N GLY A 171 8.30 -0.48 -15.41
CA GLY A 171 8.61 -0.02 -16.75
C GLY A 171 8.70 1.49 -16.80
N MET A 172 9.25 2.03 -17.88
CA MET A 172 9.41 3.47 -18.06
C MET A 172 8.07 4.21 -18.00
N ARG A 173 7.01 3.60 -18.52
CA ARG A 173 5.67 4.19 -18.43
C ARG A 173 5.17 4.27 -17.01
N GLN A 174 5.41 3.24 -16.24
CA GLN A 174 4.99 3.19 -14.84
C GLN A 174 5.75 4.21 -14.02
N GLU A 175 7.03 4.43 -14.33
CA GLU A 175 7.82 5.47 -13.68
C GLU A 175 7.18 6.84 -13.90
N ALA A 176 6.87 7.16 -15.14
CA ALA A 176 6.23 8.43 -15.49
C ALA A 176 4.89 8.59 -14.79
N GLY A 177 4.09 7.52 -14.73
CA GLY A 177 2.81 7.53 -14.03
C GLY A 177 2.93 7.78 -12.54
N ARG A 178 3.92 7.18 -11.90
CA ARG A 178 4.15 7.37 -10.46
C ARG A 178 4.61 8.81 -10.17
N LEU A 179 5.51 9.32 -10.97
CA LEU A 179 6.00 10.69 -10.80
C LEU A 179 4.89 11.71 -11.07
N GLY A 180 4.10 11.48 -12.12
CA GLY A 180 2.97 12.35 -12.44
C GLY A 180 1.87 12.31 -11.40
N GLY A 181 1.67 11.17 -10.76
CA GLY A 181 0.65 11.00 -9.73
C GLY A 181 0.96 11.75 -8.44
N ILE A 182 2.19 12.17 -8.25
CA ILE A 182 2.61 12.91 -7.06
C ILE A 182 2.33 14.41 -7.23
N GLY A 183 2.37 14.87 -8.45
CA GLY A 183 2.22 16.28 -8.77
C GLY A 183 0.85 16.85 -8.53
#